data_9504cdd4b25b414df20b511d2f39b01a
#
_entry.id   9504cdd4b25b414df20b511d2f39b01a
#
_cell.length_a   1.000
_cell.length_b   1.000
_cell.length_c   1.000
_cell.angle_alpha   90.00
_cell.angle_beta   90.00
_cell.angle_gamma   90.00
#
_symmetry.space_group_name_H-M   'P 1'
#
loop_
_entity.id
_entity.type
_entity.pdbx_description
1 polymer ?
#
loop_
_entity_poly.entity_id
_entity_poly.type
_entity_poly.pdbx_seq_one_letter_code
_entity_poly.pdbx_strand_id
1 'polypeptide(L)'
;MLDIREYKKISLDFRRAASNFLRTEYNNEDIPLRRFYNYIETEKVIKEIIDNKIKDVDYDFHKCFTKDEFGQSYIDIPLDESAHIKAMYDYLKYIVENNVSLERLAMAFPCGSRKITDILQNFIDLAFKPLIDFIQDELSKIMIMIEEDKMESIKISNNQGVVNIADRNSNIQSDNNIKQNDIQNIIELINAIKDNIKELDLEKDEKENILDDVEVVEEQVQSNITKPARIKKAFNNIKDFLTNTSLLTEVGITLANNIQQLVTIVQPIIDKL
;
A
#
# COMPACT_ATOMS: atom_id res chain seq x y z
N MET A 1 -2.59 -12.84 19.36
CA MET A 1 -2.14 -12.66 17.96
C MET A 1 -1.37 -11.34 17.91
N LEU A 2 -0.16 -11.34 17.37
CA LEU A 2 0.63 -10.11 17.21
C LEU A 2 -0.08 -9.15 16.26
N ASP A 3 0.11 -7.85 16.46
CA ASP A 3 -0.41 -6.86 15.53
C ASP A 3 0.51 -6.74 14.29
N ILE A 4 0.03 -6.12 13.22
CA ILE A 4 0.79 -5.97 11.98
C ILE A 4 2.06 -5.11 12.16
N ARG A 5 2.09 -4.20 13.16
CA ARG A 5 3.28 -3.37 13.43
C ARG A 5 4.39 -4.22 14.03
N GLU A 6 4.02 -5.20 14.86
CA GLU A 6 4.95 -6.16 15.44
C GLU A 6 5.54 -7.06 14.35
N TYR A 7 4.70 -7.59 13.43
CA TYR A 7 5.21 -8.36 12.27
C TYR A 7 6.12 -7.53 11.37
N LYS A 8 5.80 -6.26 11.11
CA LYS A 8 6.67 -5.36 10.34
C LYS A 8 8.00 -5.12 11.03
N LYS A 9 8.01 -4.98 12.35
CA LYS A 9 9.25 -4.83 13.13
C LYS A 9 10.10 -6.09 13.04
N ILE A 10 9.50 -7.27 13.27
CA ILE A 10 10.19 -8.57 13.15
C ILE A 10 10.79 -8.73 11.75
N SER A 11 10.02 -8.43 10.69
CA SER A 11 10.50 -8.48 9.31
C SER A 11 11.69 -7.55 9.04
N LEU A 12 11.68 -6.33 9.59
CA LEU A 12 12.79 -5.39 9.45
C LEU A 12 14.04 -5.87 10.20
N ASP A 13 13.88 -6.36 11.42
CA ASP A 13 14.99 -6.86 12.24
C ASP A 13 15.58 -8.13 11.62
N PHE A 14 14.73 -9.04 11.10
CA PHE A 14 15.17 -10.22 10.35
C PHE A 14 15.99 -9.85 9.11
N ARG A 15 15.46 -8.93 8.27
CA ARG A 15 16.17 -8.47 7.07
C ARG A 15 17.53 -7.86 7.41
N ARG A 16 17.62 -7.14 8.52
CA ARG A 16 18.89 -6.58 8.99
C ARG A 16 19.87 -7.68 9.40
N ALA A 17 19.41 -8.66 10.19
CA ALA A 17 20.25 -9.79 10.61
C ALA A 17 20.73 -10.62 9.41
N ALA A 18 19.81 -10.93 8.48
CA ALA A 18 20.09 -11.64 7.24
C ALA A 18 21.06 -10.87 6.33
N SER A 19 20.84 -9.56 6.13
CA SER A 19 21.73 -8.73 5.31
C SER A 19 23.15 -8.65 5.89
N ASN A 20 23.29 -8.56 7.22
CA ASN A 20 24.58 -8.56 7.88
C ASN A 20 25.29 -9.90 7.70
N PHE A 21 24.57 -11.00 7.76
CA PHE A 21 25.12 -12.34 7.52
C PHE A 21 25.50 -12.54 6.05
N LEU A 22 24.62 -12.22 5.11
CA LEU A 22 24.86 -12.34 3.67
C LEU A 22 26.01 -11.46 3.16
N ARG A 23 26.35 -10.36 3.87
CA ARG A 23 27.46 -9.45 3.52
C ARG A 23 28.68 -9.66 4.40
N THR A 24 28.80 -10.84 4.99
CA THR A 24 29.93 -11.19 5.85
C THR A 24 31.26 -11.12 5.10
N GLU A 25 32.24 -10.47 5.70
CA GLU A 25 33.60 -10.36 5.19
C GLU A 25 34.52 -11.43 5.78
N TYR A 26 35.55 -11.75 5.05
CA TYR A 26 36.63 -12.64 5.51
C TYR A 26 37.23 -12.16 6.85
N ASN A 27 37.58 -13.08 7.71
CA ASN A 27 38.04 -12.88 9.10
C ASN A 27 37.01 -12.30 10.10
N ASN A 28 35.77 -12.11 9.74
CA ASN A 28 34.74 -11.59 10.65
C ASN A 28 33.39 -12.34 10.52
N GLU A 29 33.43 -13.54 9.96
CA GLU A 29 32.22 -14.31 9.62
C GLU A 29 31.48 -14.87 10.83
N ASP A 30 32.16 -15.19 11.89
CA ASP A 30 31.58 -15.83 13.08
C ASP A 30 30.53 -14.98 13.79
N ILE A 31 30.74 -13.68 13.90
CA ILE A 31 29.85 -12.80 14.65
C ILE A 31 28.49 -12.63 13.91
N PRO A 32 28.46 -12.27 12.60
CA PRO A 32 27.20 -12.18 11.86
C PRO A 32 26.45 -13.50 11.79
N LEU A 33 27.15 -14.62 11.58
CA LEU A 33 26.59 -15.96 11.57
C LEU A 33 25.86 -16.28 12.88
N ARG A 34 26.56 -16.13 14.02
CA ARG A 34 25.98 -16.41 15.35
C ARG A 34 24.84 -15.47 15.70
N ARG A 35 24.92 -14.19 15.34
CA ARG A 35 23.84 -13.23 15.54
C ARG A 35 22.61 -13.60 14.72
N PHE A 36 22.81 -14.02 13.48
CA PHE A 36 21.73 -14.46 12.61
C PHE A 36 21.05 -15.73 13.15
N TYR A 37 21.83 -16.77 13.48
CA TYR A 37 21.32 -18.00 14.09
C TYR A 37 20.59 -17.73 15.42
N ASN A 38 21.19 -16.94 16.30
CA ASN A 38 20.58 -16.60 17.59
C ASN A 38 19.25 -15.84 17.41
N TYR A 39 19.17 -14.96 16.40
CA TYR A 39 17.93 -14.26 16.09
C TYR A 39 16.84 -15.25 15.62
N ILE A 40 17.16 -16.20 14.76
CA ILE A 40 16.24 -17.25 14.32
C ILE A 40 15.73 -18.07 15.51
N GLU A 41 16.60 -18.46 16.43
CA GLU A 41 16.25 -19.29 17.59
C GLU A 41 15.43 -18.56 18.65
N THR A 42 15.67 -17.25 18.81
CA THR A 42 15.03 -16.47 19.89
C THR A 42 13.76 -15.75 19.47
N GLU A 43 13.61 -15.43 18.18
CA GLU A 43 12.39 -14.79 17.66
C GLU A 43 11.31 -15.84 17.40
N LYS A 44 10.31 -15.85 18.26
CA LYS A 44 9.26 -16.89 18.27
C LYS A 44 8.54 -17.03 16.93
N VAL A 45 8.26 -15.92 16.25
CA VAL A 45 7.56 -15.92 14.96
C VAL A 45 8.41 -16.61 13.88
N ILE A 46 9.69 -16.28 13.83
CA ILE A 46 10.62 -16.88 12.86
C ILE A 46 10.79 -18.37 13.14
N LYS A 47 10.95 -18.72 14.40
CA LYS A 47 11.09 -20.11 14.82
C LYS A 47 9.84 -20.93 14.46
N GLU A 48 8.66 -20.39 14.71
CA GLU A 48 7.37 -21.03 14.36
C GLU A 48 7.21 -21.22 12.84
N ILE A 49 7.61 -20.24 12.04
CA ILE A 49 7.59 -20.33 10.56
C ILE A 49 8.45 -21.52 10.10
N ILE A 50 9.68 -21.63 10.63
CA ILE A 50 10.60 -22.72 10.27
C ILE A 50 10.03 -24.05 10.74
N ASP A 51 9.67 -24.14 12.04
CA ASP A 51 9.19 -25.39 12.64
C ASP A 51 7.94 -25.92 11.93
N ASN A 52 7.00 -25.06 11.53
CA ASN A 52 5.83 -25.45 10.76
C ASN A 52 6.19 -26.00 9.37
N LYS A 53 7.20 -25.43 8.71
CA LYS A 53 7.65 -25.88 7.38
C LYS A 53 8.32 -27.25 7.44
N ILE A 54 9.07 -27.54 8.51
CA ILE A 54 9.90 -28.75 8.61
C ILE A 54 9.34 -29.84 9.53
N LYS A 55 8.20 -29.60 10.18
CA LYS A 55 7.60 -30.44 11.24
C LYS A 55 7.55 -31.94 10.92
N ASP A 56 7.11 -32.27 9.71
CA ASP A 56 6.89 -33.66 9.28
C ASP A 56 7.95 -34.14 8.28
N VAL A 57 9.09 -33.42 8.24
CA VAL A 57 10.17 -33.72 7.28
C VAL A 57 11.29 -34.51 7.96
N ASP A 58 11.54 -35.72 7.48
CA ASP A 58 12.70 -36.52 7.85
C ASP A 58 13.75 -36.46 6.73
N TYR A 59 14.68 -35.50 6.85
CA TYR A 59 15.73 -35.28 5.87
C TYR A 59 17.05 -34.96 6.57
N ASP A 60 18.11 -35.73 6.25
CA ASP A 60 19.45 -35.53 6.74
C ASP A 60 20.19 -34.50 5.86
N PHE A 61 20.66 -33.39 6.43
CA PHE A 61 21.37 -32.34 5.71
C PHE A 61 22.65 -32.81 5.02
N HIS A 62 23.29 -33.89 5.48
CA HIS A 62 24.46 -34.50 4.81
C HIS A 62 24.16 -34.97 3.40
N LYS A 63 22.90 -35.27 3.07
CA LYS A 63 22.48 -35.59 1.70
C LYS A 63 22.45 -34.37 0.80
N CYS A 64 22.19 -33.18 1.36
CA CYS A 64 22.22 -31.92 0.62
C CYS A 64 23.65 -31.39 0.50
N PHE A 65 24.40 -31.36 1.60
CA PHE A 65 25.79 -30.89 1.64
C PHE A 65 26.74 -32.06 1.56
N THR A 66 27.02 -32.50 0.35
CA THR A 66 27.72 -33.75 0.06
C THR A 66 29.06 -33.51 -0.64
N LYS A 67 29.78 -34.60 -0.98
CA LYS A 67 31.03 -34.55 -1.73
C LYS A 67 30.94 -35.47 -2.95
N ASP A 68 31.55 -35.05 -4.03
CA ASP A 68 31.72 -35.89 -5.20
C ASP A 68 32.83 -36.94 -5.00
N GLU A 69 33.04 -37.79 -6.02
CA GLU A 69 34.07 -38.84 -6.01
C GLU A 69 35.52 -38.29 -5.96
N PHE A 70 35.73 -37.01 -6.28
CA PHE A 70 37.00 -36.29 -6.20
C PHE A 70 37.19 -35.55 -4.87
N GLY A 71 36.20 -35.62 -3.96
CA GLY A 71 36.25 -34.98 -2.65
C GLY A 71 35.87 -33.49 -2.67
N GLN A 72 35.40 -32.94 -3.79
CA GLN A 72 34.87 -31.61 -3.86
C GLN A 72 33.45 -31.58 -3.26
N SER A 73 33.21 -30.57 -2.43
CA SER A 73 31.87 -30.38 -1.85
C SER A 73 30.95 -29.69 -2.85
N TYR A 74 29.69 -30.12 -2.88
CA TYR A 74 28.61 -29.50 -3.65
C TYR A 74 27.30 -29.58 -2.89
N ILE A 75 26.33 -28.78 -3.33
CA ILE A 75 24.97 -28.76 -2.76
C ILE A 75 24.06 -29.52 -3.71
N ASP A 76 23.51 -30.65 -3.24
CA ASP A 76 22.50 -31.44 -3.94
C ASP A 76 21.13 -31.04 -3.42
N ILE A 77 20.45 -30.16 -4.19
CA ILE A 77 19.17 -29.57 -3.79
C ILE A 77 18.07 -30.60 -3.92
N PRO A 78 17.38 -30.99 -2.82
CA PRO A 78 16.25 -31.90 -2.89
C PRO A 78 15.07 -31.28 -3.64
N LEU A 79 14.28 -32.10 -4.35
CA LEU A 79 13.08 -31.65 -5.04
C LEU A 79 12.00 -31.07 -4.10
N ASP A 80 11.91 -31.66 -2.90
CA ASP A 80 11.00 -31.14 -1.89
C ASP A 80 11.58 -29.90 -1.21
N GLU A 81 10.87 -28.79 -1.32
CA GLU A 81 11.26 -27.50 -0.73
C GLU A 81 11.40 -27.61 0.80
N SER A 82 10.52 -28.35 1.47
CA SER A 82 10.55 -28.51 2.93
C SER A 82 11.80 -29.28 3.38
N ALA A 83 12.21 -30.29 2.60
CA ALA A 83 13.48 -30.99 2.81
C ALA A 83 14.68 -30.07 2.61
N HIS A 84 14.63 -29.17 1.61
CA HIS A 84 15.69 -28.20 1.36
C HIS A 84 15.81 -27.19 2.51
N ILE A 85 14.70 -26.62 2.94
CA ILE A 85 14.68 -25.68 4.09
C ILE A 85 15.18 -26.36 5.37
N LYS A 86 14.77 -27.60 5.61
CA LYS A 86 15.26 -28.39 6.74
C LYS A 86 16.77 -28.59 6.68
N ALA A 87 17.28 -29.00 5.52
CA ALA A 87 18.71 -29.22 5.34
C ALA A 87 19.54 -27.94 5.63
N MET A 88 19.12 -26.80 5.12
CA MET A 88 19.78 -25.52 5.35
C MET A 88 19.75 -25.10 6.82
N TYR A 89 18.60 -25.23 7.46
CA TYR A 89 18.43 -24.90 8.86
C TYR A 89 19.26 -25.81 9.77
N ASP A 90 19.21 -27.13 9.56
CA ASP A 90 20.00 -28.08 10.34
C ASP A 90 21.50 -27.90 10.11
N TYR A 91 21.92 -27.54 8.88
CA TYR A 91 23.31 -27.25 8.57
C TYR A 91 23.79 -25.96 9.24
N LEU A 92 22.99 -24.91 9.22
CA LEU A 92 23.27 -23.66 9.96
C LEU A 92 23.46 -23.94 11.46
N LYS A 93 22.53 -24.70 12.05
CA LYS A 93 22.59 -25.15 13.43
C LYS A 93 23.86 -25.95 13.73
N TYR A 94 24.17 -26.92 12.88
CA TYR A 94 25.39 -27.73 13.01
C TYR A 94 26.67 -26.89 13.02
N ILE A 95 26.77 -25.91 12.11
CA ILE A 95 27.94 -25.03 12.01
C ILE A 95 28.11 -24.24 13.31
N VAL A 96 27.05 -23.64 13.82
CA VAL A 96 27.12 -22.77 15.01
C VAL A 96 27.38 -23.59 16.29
N GLU A 97 26.65 -24.70 16.48
CA GLU A 97 26.75 -25.53 17.68
C GLU A 97 28.10 -26.26 17.79
N ASN A 98 28.68 -26.67 16.65
CA ASN A 98 29.95 -27.35 16.62
C ASN A 98 31.15 -26.43 16.38
N ASN A 99 30.96 -25.11 16.38
CA ASN A 99 31.99 -24.09 16.13
C ASN A 99 32.81 -24.38 14.85
N VAL A 100 32.10 -24.77 13.76
CA VAL A 100 32.76 -25.05 12.48
C VAL A 100 33.07 -23.73 11.79
N SER A 101 34.28 -23.57 11.29
CA SER A 101 34.67 -22.36 10.53
C SER A 101 33.91 -22.31 9.20
N LEU A 102 33.17 -21.24 9.00
CA LEU A 102 32.42 -20.99 7.75
C LEU A 102 33.36 -20.86 6.54
N GLU A 103 34.51 -20.21 6.76
CA GLU A 103 35.58 -20.11 5.78
C GLU A 103 36.08 -21.48 5.32
N ARG A 104 36.38 -22.35 6.26
CA ARG A 104 36.88 -23.71 5.95
C ARG A 104 35.86 -24.50 5.16
N LEU A 105 34.58 -24.35 5.48
CA LEU A 105 33.50 -24.98 4.71
C LEU A 105 33.44 -24.40 3.31
N ALA A 106 33.43 -23.07 3.17
CA ALA A 106 33.36 -22.39 1.89
C ALA A 106 34.50 -22.79 0.94
N MET A 107 35.72 -22.95 1.48
CA MET A 107 36.87 -23.40 0.68
C MET A 107 36.74 -24.79 0.09
N ALA A 108 35.82 -25.61 0.62
CA ALA A 108 35.53 -26.93 0.05
C ALA A 108 34.56 -26.89 -1.15
N PHE A 109 33.86 -25.74 -1.35
CA PHE A 109 32.90 -25.57 -2.44
C PHE A 109 33.52 -24.72 -3.57
N PRO A 110 33.65 -25.26 -4.78
CA PRO A 110 34.25 -24.54 -5.90
C PRO A 110 33.34 -23.40 -6.39
N CYS A 111 33.91 -22.22 -6.67
CA CYS A 111 33.15 -21.07 -7.16
C CYS A 111 33.79 -20.33 -8.36
N GLY A 112 34.80 -20.86 -8.97
CA GLY A 112 35.46 -20.18 -10.11
C GLY A 112 36.27 -18.92 -9.78
N SER A 113 36.23 -18.42 -8.55
CA SER A 113 37.07 -17.32 -8.04
C SER A 113 38.23 -17.86 -7.23
N ARG A 114 39.33 -17.09 -7.21
CA ARG A 114 40.51 -17.32 -6.32
C ARG A 114 40.51 -16.41 -5.10
N LYS A 115 39.59 -15.49 -5.02
CA LYS A 115 39.48 -14.58 -3.87
C LYS A 115 38.63 -15.23 -2.78
N ILE A 116 39.18 -15.30 -1.57
CA ILE A 116 38.51 -15.92 -0.42
C ILE A 116 37.18 -15.29 -0.12
N THR A 117 37.05 -13.96 -0.25
CA THR A 117 35.78 -13.24 -0.06
C THR A 117 34.71 -13.70 -1.03
N ASP A 118 35.05 -13.88 -2.32
CA ASP A 118 34.10 -14.33 -3.34
C ASP A 118 33.68 -15.79 -3.07
N ILE A 119 34.61 -16.64 -2.62
CA ILE A 119 34.34 -18.04 -2.28
C ILE A 119 33.37 -18.10 -1.09
N LEU A 120 33.65 -17.34 -0.04
CA LEU A 120 32.82 -17.26 1.14
C LEU A 120 31.41 -16.75 0.80
N GLN A 121 31.31 -15.68 0.01
CA GLN A 121 30.05 -15.11 -0.39
C GLN A 121 29.22 -16.09 -1.23
N ASN A 122 29.85 -16.72 -2.22
CA ASN A 122 29.18 -17.74 -3.05
C ASN A 122 28.66 -18.91 -2.19
N PHE A 123 29.43 -19.38 -1.22
CA PHE A 123 28.99 -20.44 -0.32
C PHE A 123 27.79 -20.00 0.54
N ILE A 124 27.84 -18.80 1.14
CA ILE A 124 26.75 -18.28 1.96
C ILE A 124 25.47 -18.13 1.13
N ASP A 125 25.59 -17.62 -0.08
CA ASP A 125 24.45 -17.45 -0.98
C ASP A 125 23.84 -18.80 -1.36
N LEU A 126 24.64 -19.77 -1.70
CA LEU A 126 24.14 -21.12 -2.06
C LEU A 126 23.56 -21.89 -0.88
N ALA A 127 24.22 -21.81 0.29
CA ALA A 127 23.88 -22.63 1.44
C ALA A 127 22.73 -22.06 2.29
N PHE A 128 22.49 -20.72 2.29
CA PHE A 128 21.60 -20.10 3.27
C PHE A 128 20.61 -19.10 2.69
N LYS A 129 20.88 -18.55 1.50
CA LYS A 129 19.96 -17.56 0.91
C LYS A 129 18.55 -18.10 0.68
N PRO A 130 18.32 -19.35 0.21
CA PRO A 130 16.98 -19.87 0.06
C PRO A 130 16.20 -20.00 1.39
N LEU A 131 16.87 -20.31 2.51
CA LEU A 131 16.24 -20.29 3.83
C LEU A 131 15.82 -18.86 4.22
N ILE A 132 16.67 -17.89 3.92
CA ILE A 132 16.41 -16.46 4.21
C ILE A 132 15.23 -15.97 3.37
N ASP A 133 15.23 -16.26 2.07
CA ASP A 133 14.17 -15.86 1.14
C ASP A 133 12.83 -16.50 1.57
N PHE A 134 12.80 -17.78 1.92
CA PHE A 134 11.63 -18.48 2.44
C PHE A 134 11.03 -17.76 3.66
N ILE A 135 11.85 -17.43 4.67
CA ILE A 135 11.36 -16.73 5.88
C ILE A 135 10.80 -15.34 5.54
N GLN A 136 11.45 -14.60 4.63
CA GLN A 136 10.97 -13.29 4.19
C GLN A 136 9.62 -13.38 3.47
N ASP A 137 9.44 -14.39 2.63
CA ASP A 137 8.20 -14.65 1.90
C ASP A 137 7.06 -15.01 2.86
N GLU A 138 7.29 -15.89 3.82
CA GLU A 138 6.28 -16.27 4.81
C GLU A 138 5.87 -15.08 5.70
N LEU A 139 6.83 -14.27 6.17
CA LEU A 139 6.52 -13.03 6.89
C LEU A 139 5.69 -12.07 6.04
N SER A 140 5.97 -11.97 4.74
CA SER A 140 5.23 -11.13 3.82
C SER A 140 3.81 -11.65 3.61
N LYS A 141 3.61 -12.95 3.44
CA LYS A 141 2.29 -13.60 3.34
C LYS A 141 1.45 -13.36 4.59
N ILE A 142 2.02 -13.54 5.78
CA ILE A 142 1.31 -13.29 7.05
C ILE A 142 0.86 -11.83 7.13
N MET A 143 1.71 -10.88 6.75
CA MET A 143 1.36 -9.46 6.77
C MET A 143 0.22 -9.13 5.81
N ILE A 144 0.20 -9.72 4.60
CA ILE A 144 -0.89 -9.56 3.63
C ILE A 144 -2.20 -10.10 4.21
N MET A 145 -2.20 -11.30 4.77
CA MET A 145 -3.40 -11.92 5.38
C MET A 145 -3.97 -11.04 6.51
N ILE A 146 -3.11 -10.51 7.40
CA ILE A 146 -3.56 -9.61 8.47
C ILE A 146 -4.13 -8.29 7.92
N GLU A 147 -3.60 -7.78 6.81
CA GLU A 147 -4.13 -6.58 6.15
C GLU A 147 -5.49 -6.85 5.50
N GLU A 148 -5.66 -7.99 4.84
CA GLU A 148 -6.93 -8.41 4.24
C GLU A 148 -8.03 -8.63 5.30
N ASP A 149 -7.74 -9.34 6.39
CA ASP A 149 -8.67 -9.54 7.51
C ASP A 149 -9.14 -8.20 8.12
N LYS A 150 -8.29 -7.19 8.16
CA LYS A 150 -8.66 -5.84 8.61
C LYS A 150 -9.56 -5.12 7.63
N MET A 151 -9.39 -5.31 6.33
CA MET A 151 -10.26 -4.73 5.31
C MET A 151 -11.67 -5.35 5.35
N GLU A 152 -11.79 -6.67 5.51
CA GLU A 152 -13.08 -7.33 5.68
C GLU A 152 -13.83 -6.90 6.96
N SER A 153 -13.13 -6.43 7.98
CA SER A 153 -13.74 -5.97 9.24
C SER A 153 -14.37 -4.58 9.17
N ILE A 154 -14.16 -3.82 8.08
CA ILE A 154 -14.78 -2.51 7.89
C ILE A 154 -16.22 -2.71 7.37
N LYS A 155 -17.14 -3.00 8.28
CA LYS A 155 -18.58 -3.07 7.97
C LYS A 155 -19.17 -1.68 8.09
N ILE A 156 -19.49 -1.06 6.95
CA ILE A 156 -20.21 0.20 6.89
C ILE A 156 -21.71 -0.14 6.84
N SER A 157 -22.40 0.02 7.97
CA SER A 157 -23.85 -0.16 8.06
C SER A 157 -24.53 1.19 8.28
N ASN A 158 -25.60 1.45 7.52
CA ASN A 158 -26.47 2.64 7.64
C ASN A 158 -25.75 3.99 7.50
N ASN A 159 -24.68 4.07 6.70
CA ASN A 159 -24.04 5.34 6.41
C ASN A 159 -24.70 6.03 5.22
N GLN A 160 -25.32 7.20 5.46
CA GLN A 160 -25.88 8.08 4.43
C GLN A 160 -24.86 9.10 3.91
N GLY A 161 -23.58 8.95 4.29
CA GLY A 161 -22.48 9.83 3.89
C GLY A 161 -21.41 9.12 3.06
N VAL A 162 -20.46 9.88 2.55
CA VAL A 162 -19.30 9.34 1.84
C VAL A 162 -18.32 8.74 2.86
N VAL A 163 -17.93 7.49 2.65
CA VAL A 163 -16.89 6.82 3.44
C VAL A 163 -15.60 6.75 2.63
N ASN A 164 -14.61 7.52 3.05
CA ASN A 164 -13.27 7.48 2.47
C ASN A 164 -12.43 6.45 3.22
N ILE A 165 -12.09 5.34 2.57
CA ILE A 165 -11.15 4.34 3.11
C ILE A 165 -9.80 4.60 2.47
N ALA A 166 -8.81 5.05 3.27
CA ALA A 166 -7.45 5.18 2.81
C ALA A 166 -6.68 3.90 3.09
N ASP A 167 -6.12 3.32 2.05
CA ASP A 167 -5.03 2.38 2.19
C ASP A 167 -3.71 3.14 2.44
N ARG A 168 -2.71 2.47 3.02
CA ARG A 168 -1.51 3.06 3.65
C ARG A 168 -0.66 4.00 2.80
N ASN A 169 -0.87 4.03 1.48
CA ASN A 169 -0.16 4.90 0.54
C ASN A 169 -1.05 5.97 -0.11
N SER A 170 -2.32 6.05 0.25
CA SER A 170 -3.21 7.08 -0.26
C SER A 170 -3.26 8.24 0.72
N ASN A 171 -2.88 9.42 0.26
CA ASN A 171 -3.29 10.67 0.88
C ASN A 171 -4.80 10.78 0.68
N ILE A 172 -5.57 10.65 1.78
CA ILE A 172 -6.93 11.15 1.75
C ILE A 172 -6.82 12.68 1.75
N GLN A 173 -6.84 13.28 0.57
CA GLN A 173 -7.43 14.59 0.45
C GLN A 173 -8.92 14.36 0.70
N SER A 174 -9.42 14.83 1.84
CA SER A 174 -10.85 14.94 2.04
C SER A 174 -11.35 16.02 1.07
N ASP A 175 -11.59 15.61 -0.18
CA ASP A 175 -12.39 16.42 -1.07
C ASP A 175 -13.74 16.57 -0.37
N ASN A 176 -14.18 17.80 -0.22
CA ASN A 176 -15.47 18.13 0.36
C ASN A 176 -16.56 17.58 -0.56
N ASN A 177 -16.86 16.29 -0.42
CA ASN A 177 -17.90 15.64 -1.16
C ASN A 177 -19.23 16.25 -0.73
N ILE A 178 -19.91 16.88 -1.68
CA ILE A 178 -21.27 17.39 -1.50
C ILE A 178 -22.13 16.20 -1.12
N LYS A 179 -22.89 16.31 -0.04
CA LYS A 179 -23.82 15.24 0.37
C LYS A 179 -24.79 14.95 -0.76
N GLN A 180 -25.13 13.70 -0.96
CA GLN A 180 -26.01 13.30 -2.09
C GLN A 180 -27.38 14.01 -2.06
N ASN A 181 -27.91 14.30 -0.87
CA ASN A 181 -29.14 15.11 -0.73
C ASN A 181 -28.91 16.57 -1.13
N ASP A 182 -27.72 17.11 -0.89
CA ASP A 182 -27.41 18.48 -1.30
C ASP A 182 -27.26 18.56 -2.82
N ILE A 183 -26.70 17.52 -3.47
CA ILE A 183 -26.63 17.42 -4.94
C ILE A 183 -28.02 17.43 -5.54
N GLN A 184 -28.96 16.64 -5.01
CA GLN A 184 -30.32 16.59 -5.51
C GLN A 184 -31.03 17.95 -5.36
N ASN A 185 -30.91 18.60 -4.20
CA ASN A 185 -31.47 19.93 -3.96
C ASN A 185 -30.86 20.99 -4.90
N ILE A 186 -29.53 20.91 -5.14
CA ILE A 186 -28.86 21.83 -6.08
C ILE A 186 -29.37 21.64 -7.50
N ILE A 187 -29.56 20.39 -7.96
CA ILE A 187 -30.08 20.09 -9.30
C ILE A 187 -31.52 20.61 -9.45
N GLU A 188 -32.36 20.45 -8.46
CA GLU A 188 -33.72 20.97 -8.47
C GLU A 188 -33.75 22.49 -8.56
N LEU A 189 -32.93 23.19 -7.79
CA LEU A 189 -32.77 24.63 -7.87
C LEU A 189 -32.22 25.08 -9.24
N ILE A 190 -31.25 24.39 -9.79
CA ILE A 190 -30.67 24.69 -11.10
C ILE A 190 -31.73 24.57 -12.19
N ASN A 191 -32.55 23.52 -12.16
CA ASN A 191 -33.66 23.37 -13.12
C ASN A 191 -34.69 24.51 -13.01
N ALA A 192 -35.07 24.87 -11.79
CA ALA A 192 -35.97 25.99 -11.57
C ALA A 192 -35.39 27.34 -12.05
N ILE A 193 -34.07 27.55 -11.85
CA ILE A 193 -33.32 28.72 -12.33
C ILE A 193 -33.35 28.76 -13.88
N LYS A 194 -33.02 27.65 -14.53
CA LYS A 194 -33.05 27.54 -16.01
C LYS A 194 -34.41 27.86 -16.60
N ASP A 195 -35.49 27.40 -15.97
CA ASP A 195 -36.82 27.65 -16.43
C ASP A 195 -37.22 29.11 -16.23
N ASN A 196 -36.92 29.71 -15.09
CA ASN A 196 -37.18 31.13 -14.88
C ASN A 196 -36.39 32.04 -15.83
N ILE A 197 -35.12 31.71 -16.16
CA ILE A 197 -34.30 32.49 -17.12
C ILE A 197 -34.96 32.47 -18.52
N LYS A 198 -35.55 31.35 -18.96
CA LYS A 198 -36.22 31.26 -20.26
C LYS A 198 -37.42 32.18 -20.34
N GLU A 199 -38.16 32.36 -19.23
CA GLU A 199 -39.37 33.17 -19.15
C GLU A 199 -39.11 34.67 -18.98
N LEU A 200 -37.89 35.06 -18.57
CA LEU A 200 -37.55 36.50 -18.44
C LEU A 200 -37.41 37.17 -19.80
N ASP A 201 -37.74 38.47 -19.82
CA ASP A 201 -37.53 39.34 -21.00
C ASP A 201 -36.11 39.94 -20.95
N LEU A 202 -35.14 39.12 -21.32
CA LEU A 202 -33.71 39.47 -21.40
C LEU A 202 -33.22 39.37 -22.84
N GLU A 203 -32.13 40.08 -23.18
CA GLU A 203 -31.48 39.89 -24.47
C GLU A 203 -30.97 38.47 -24.63
N LYS A 204 -30.96 37.98 -25.88
CA LYS A 204 -30.65 36.58 -26.21
C LYS A 204 -29.25 36.20 -25.69
N ASP A 205 -28.23 37.07 -25.90
CA ASP A 205 -26.87 36.83 -25.52
C ASP A 205 -26.71 36.78 -23.98
N GLU A 206 -27.51 37.59 -23.26
CA GLU A 206 -27.52 37.60 -21.81
C GLU A 206 -28.10 36.31 -21.23
N LYS A 207 -29.22 35.84 -21.84
CA LYS A 207 -29.84 34.53 -21.49
C LYS A 207 -28.85 33.38 -21.70
N GLU A 208 -28.19 33.33 -22.88
CA GLU A 208 -27.24 32.28 -23.22
C GLU A 208 -26.06 32.26 -22.23
N ASN A 209 -25.47 33.42 -21.94
CA ASN A 209 -24.32 33.50 -21.00
C ASN A 209 -24.68 33.00 -19.61
N ILE A 210 -25.83 33.40 -19.03
CA ILE A 210 -26.22 32.96 -17.70
C ILE A 210 -26.61 31.49 -17.65
N LEU A 211 -27.23 30.95 -18.71
CA LEU A 211 -27.54 29.54 -18.84
C LEU A 211 -26.24 28.69 -18.88
N ASP A 212 -25.23 29.14 -19.64
CA ASP A 212 -23.93 28.48 -19.71
C ASP A 212 -23.26 28.42 -18.33
N ASP A 213 -23.27 29.52 -17.57
CA ASP A 213 -22.71 29.53 -16.21
C ASP A 213 -23.48 28.60 -15.26
N VAL A 214 -24.80 28.52 -15.35
CA VAL A 214 -25.63 27.61 -14.58
C VAL A 214 -25.35 26.14 -14.95
N GLU A 215 -25.13 25.83 -16.23
CA GLU A 215 -24.74 24.50 -16.69
C GLU A 215 -23.35 24.09 -16.19
N VAL A 216 -22.41 25.02 -16.16
CA VAL A 216 -21.09 24.78 -15.57
C VAL A 216 -21.19 24.42 -14.09
N VAL A 217 -22.04 25.09 -13.31
CA VAL A 217 -22.27 24.76 -11.90
C VAL A 217 -22.87 23.36 -11.78
N GLU A 218 -23.88 23.02 -12.60
CA GLU A 218 -24.50 21.69 -12.63
C GLU A 218 -23.46 20.60 -12.93
N GLU A 219 -22.70 20.73 -14.03
CA GLU A 219 -21.65 19.79 -14.43
C GLU A 219 -20.65 19.55 -13.31
N GLN A 220 -20.18 20.62 -12.67
CA GLN A 220 -19.19 20.50 -11.63
C GLN A 220 -19.74 19.90 -10.33
N VAL A 221 -20.98 20.18 -9.95
CA VAL A 221 -21.65 19.56 -8.80
C VAL A 221 -21.86 18.07 -9.04
N GLN A 222 -22.33 17.68 -10.23
CA GLN A 222 -22.52 16.26 -10.59
C GLN A 222 -21.19 15.49 -10.67
N SER A 223 -20.10 16.14 -11.07
CA SER A 223 -18.77 15.56 -11.18
C SER A 223 -17.90 15.70 -9.93
N ASN A 224 -18.47 16.01 -8.77
CA ASN A 224 -17.76 16.27 -7.50
C ASN A 224 -16.66 17.34 -7.62
N ILE A 225 -16.96 18.40 -8.36
CA ILE A 225 -16.10 19.59 -8.51
C ILE A 225 -14.66 19.23 -8.93
N THR A 226 -14.53 18.70 -10.12
CA THR A 226 -13.23 18.33 -10.69
C THR A 226 -12.39 19.54 -11.12
N LYS A 227 -13.03 20.70 -11.33
CA LYS A 227 -12.37 21.96 -11.78
C LYS A 227 -12.77 23.17 -10.92
N PRO A 228 -12.15 23.34 -9.73
CA PRO A 228 -12.50 24.39 -8.77
C PRO A 228 -12.50 25.82 -9.34
N ALA A 229 -11.56 26.16 -10.19
CA ALA A 229 -11.48 27.49 -10.80
C ALA A 229 -12.67 27.77 -11.74
N ARG A 230 -13.17 26.75 -12.43
CA ARG A 230 -14.30 26.86 -13.39
C ARG A 230 -15.60 27.12 -12.65
N ILE A 231 -15.89 26.36 -11.60
CA ILE A 231 -17.10 26.57 -10.79
C ILE A 231 -17.07 27.91 -10.08
N LYS A 232 -15.93 28.34 -9.51
CA LYS A 232 -15.78 29.65 -8.87
C LYS A 232 -16.12 30.79 -9.82
N LYS A 233 -15.64 30.72 -11.08
CA LYS A 233 -15.93 31.75 -12.10
C LYS A 233 -17.40 31.79 -12.44
N ALA A 234 -18.01 30.64 -12.81
CA ALA A 234 -19.42 30.55 -13.17
C ALA A 234 -20.34 31.01 -12.04
N PHE A 235 -20.02 30.59 -10.81
CA PHE A 235 -20.79 30.97 -9.63
C PHE A 235 -20.72 32.47 -9.32
N ASN A 236 -19.58 33.13 -9.52
CA ASN A 236 -19.46 34.56 -9.40
C ASN A 236 -20.27 35.32 -10.47
N ASN A 237 -20.25 34.83 -11.72
CA ASN A 237 -21.07 35.41 -12.79
C ASN A 237 -22.57 35.34 -12.48
N ILE A 238 -23.05 34.21 -11.93
CA ILE A 238 -24.45 34.06 -11.50
C ILE A 238 -24.79 35.06 -10.38
N LYS A 239 -23.89 35.32 -9.42
CA LYS A 239 -24.09 36.33 -8.36
C LYS A 239 -24.08 37.74 -8.92
N ASP A 240 -23.19 38.03 -9.84
CA ASP A 240 -23.11 39.34 -10.51
C ASP A 240 -24.35 39.62 -11.35
N PHE A 241 -24.88 38.61 -12.04
CA PHE A 241 -26.16 38.71 -12.73
C PHE A 241 -27.31 39.10 -11.79
N LEU A 242 -27.39 38.43 -10.61
CA LEU A 242 -28.41 38.75 -9.60
C LEU A 242 -28.32 40.21 -9.11
N THR A 243 -27.13 40.77 -9.01
CA THR A 243 -26.94 42.15 -8.50
C THR A 243 -27.11 43.20 -9.57
N ASN A 244 -26.86 42.88 -10.83
CA ASN A 244 -26.83 43.85 -11.94
C ASN A 244 -28.13 43.87 -12.76
N THR A 245 -28.95 42.84 -12.65
CA THR A 245 -30.20 42.69 -13.45
C THR A 245 -31.42 43.17 -12.65
N SER A 246 -32.26 43.96 -13.26
CA SER A 246 -33.50 44.50 -12.62
C SER A 246 -34.61 43.42 -12.66
N LEU A 247 -34.70 42.58 -11.61
CA LEU A 247 -35.63 41.49 -11.51
C LEU A 247 -36.94 41.88 -10.80
N LEU A 248 -37.66 42.86 -11.35
CA LEU A 248 -38.88 43.41 -10.73
C LEU A 248 -40.17 42.66 -11.05
N THR A 249 -40.13 41.68 -11.95
CA THR A 249 -41.27 40.83 -12.30
C THR A 249 -41.43 39.68 -11.31
N GLU A 250 -42.61 39.06 -11.22
CA GLU A 250 -42.87 37.90 -10.37
C GLU A 250 -41.90 36.75 -10.69
N VAL A 251 -41.65 36.49 -11.97
CA VAL A 251 -40.64 35.48 -12.42
C VAL A 251 -39.22 35.90 -11.99
N GLY A 252 -38.89 37.18 -12.14
CA GLY A 252 -37.59 37.71 -11.71
C GLY A 252 -37.36 37.59 -10.20
N ILE A 253 -38.38 37.88 -9.38
CA ILE A 253 -38.30 37.70 -7.91
C ILE A 253 -38.11 36.22 -7.56
N THR A 254 -38.84 35.34 -8.25
CA THR A 254 -38.72 33.87 -8.06
C THR A 254 -37.29 33.39 -8.43
N LEU A 255 -36.75 33.87 -9.55
CA LEU A 255 -35.37 33.60 -9.96
C LEU A 255 -34.36 34.08 -8.93
N ALA A 256 -34.50 35.31 -8.43
CA ALA A 256 -33.65 35.88 -7.40
C ALA A 256 -33.62 35.00 -6.12
N ASN A 257 -34.80 34.53 -5.68
CA ASN A 257 -34.91 33.64 -4.53
C ASN A 257 -34.23 32.28 -4.77
N ASN A 258 -34.41 31.68 -5.95
CA ASN A 258 -33.76 30.40 -6.29
C ASN A 258 -32.24 30.53 -6.37
N ILE A 259 -31.72 31.61 -6.96
CA ILE A 259 -30.28 31.89 -6.99
C ILE A 259 -29.75 32.10 -5.56
N GLN A 260 -30.47 32.84 -4.71
CA GLN A 260 -30.07 33.06 -3.33
C GLN A 260 -30.01 31.77 -2.52
N GLN A 261 -30.94 30.85 -2.74
CA GLN A 261 -30.91 29.52 -2.13
C GLN A 261 -29.72 28.69 -2.65
N LEU A 262 -29.47 28.72 -3.96
CA LEU A 262 -28.30 28.07 -4.56
C LEU A 262 -27.00 28.62 -3.97
N VAL A 263 -26.90 29.94 -3.80
CA VAL A 263 -25.74 30.60 -3.15
C VAL A 263 -25.55 30.10 -1.73
N THR A 264 -26.62 29.99 -0.94
CA THR A 264 -26.56 29.51 0.43
C THR A 264 -26.02 28.09 0.55
N ILE A 265 -26.34 27.21 -0.41
CA ILE A 265 -25.89 25.80 -0.39
C ILE A 265 -24.47 25.66 -0.98
N VAL A 266 -24.17 26.36 -2.09
CA VAL A 266 -22.92 26.15 -2.86
C VAL A 266 -21.76 26.99 -2.35
N GLN A 267 -22.01 28.21 -1.81
CA GLN A 267 -20.92 29.09 -1.32
C GLN A 267 -20.03 28.43 -0.25
N PRO A 268 -20.57 27.75 0.77
CA PRO A 268 -19.73 27.08 1.77
C PRO A 268 -18.86 25.96 1.19
N ILE A 269 -19.27 25.38 0.06
CA ILE A 269 -18.53 24.36 -0.66
C ILE A 269 -17.38 25.02 -1.42
N ILE A 270 -17.67 26.11 -2.13
CA ILE A 270 -16.68 26.88 -2.90
C ILE A 270 -15.61 27.51 -2.01
N ASP A 271 -15.97 27.97 -0.82
CA ASP A 271 -15.04 28.62 0.13
C ASP A 271 -14.01 27.64 0.70
N LYS A 272 -14.28 26.33 0.62
CA LYS A 272 -13.37 25.28 1.08
C LYS A 272 -12.47 24.72 -0.04
N LEU A 273 -12.70 25.10 -1.29
CA LEU A 273 -11.89 24.74 -2.46
C LEU A 273 -10.68 25.68 -2.63
#